data_6c7ad1ba3fb5dca96fa7472ddaa2371f
#
_entry.id   6c7ad1ba3fb5dca96fa7472ddaa2371f
#
_cell.length_a   1.000
_cell.length_b   1.000
_cell.length_c   1.000
_cell.angle_alpha   90.00
_cell.angle_beta   90.00
_cell.angle_gamma   90.00
#
_symmetry.space_group_name_H-M   'P 1'
#
loop_
_entity.id
_entity.type
_entity.pdbx_description
1 polymer ?
#
loop_
_entity_poly.entity_id
_entity_poly.type
_entity_poly.pdbx_seq_one_letter_code
_entity_poly.pdbx_strand_id
1 'polypeptide(L)'
;MVIHKDAPNLDLAYDLIDAAISAETSAYMLSEWGYGHSNKKGFETISKADLAERGVAQDPISHLQNGHFNNSPSDEVNDYIEQKWAEYTIGG
;
A
#
# COMPACT_ATOMS: atom_id res chain seq x y z
N MET A 1 2.27 -5.50 7.27
CA MET A 1 1.59 -5.43 8.59
C MET A 1 2.43 -6.18 9.60
N VAL A 2 2.40 -5.78 10.87
CA VAL A 2 3.10 -6.45 11.98
C VAL A 2 2.14 -6.60 13.16
N ILE A 3 2.35 -7.64 13.96
CA ILE A 3 1.59 -7.87 15.19
C ILE A 3 2.51 -7.56 16.36
N HIS A 4 2.01 -6.78 17.33
CA HIS A 4 2.75 -6.54 18.56
C HIS A 4 2.92 -7.85 19.35
N LYS A 5 4.12 -8.09 19.91
CA LYS A 5 4.43 -9.35 20.62
C LYS A 5 3.50 -9.64 21.81
N ASP A 6 2.96 -8.60 22.42
CA ASP A 6 2.05 -8.69 23.58
C ASP A 6 0.59 -8.37 23.18
N ALA A 7 0.19 -8.66 21.93
CA ALA A 7 -1.17 -8.45 21.48
C ALA A 7 -2.16 -9.31 22.29
N PRO A 8 -3.19 -8.72 22.93
CA PRO A 8 -4.10 -9.45 23.82
C PRO A 8 -5.03 -10.41 23.07
N ASN A 9 -5.28 -10.16 21.77
CA ASN A 9 -6.18 -10.94 20.92
C ASN A 9 -5.43 -11.41 19.65
N LEU A 10 -4.50 -12.33 19.85
CA LEU A 10 -3.61 -12.77 18.78
C LEU A 10 -4.37 -13.41 17.61
N ASP A 11 -5.38 -14.24 17.91
CA ASP A 11 -6.19 -14.91 16.88
C ASP A 11 -6.93 -13.89 16.00
N LEU A 12 -7.56 -12.88 16.61
CA LEU A 12 -8.23 -11.80 15.89
C LEU A 12 -7.25 -10.95 15.07
N ALA A 13 -6.01 -10.79 15.55
CA ALA A 13 -4.99 -10.09 14.79
C ALA A 13 -4.60 -10.87 13.53
N TYR A 14 -4.52 -12.19 13.59
CA TYR A 14 -4.31 -13.03 12.42
C TYR A 14 -5.50 -13.01 11.47
N ASP A 15 -6.74 -13.11 11.99
CA ASP A 15 -7.96 -13.03 11.18
C ASP A 15 -8.03 -11.70 10.42
N LEU A 16 -7.66 -10.59 11.07
CA LEU A 16 -7.61 -9.28 10.42
C LEU A 16 -6.56 -9.23 9.30
N ILE A 17 -5.37 -9.79 9.53
CA ILE A 17 -4.33 -9.85 8.50
C ILE A 17 -4.79 -10.71 7.33
N ASP A 18 -5.37 -11.87 7.60
CA ASP A 18 -5.86 -12.79 6.57
C ASP A 18 -6.95 -12.14 5.71
N ALA A 19 -7.92 -11.49 6.36
CA ALA A 19 -8.93 -10.70 5.66
C ALA A 19 -8.30 -9.58 4.80
N ALA A 20 -7.32 -8.87 5.34
CA ALA A 20 -6.68 -7.75 4.65
C ALA A 20 -5.86 -8.18 3.42
N ILE A 21 -5.31 -9.41 3.41
CA ILE A 21 -4.57 -9.96 2.27
C ILE A 21 -5.38 -10.89 1.38
N SER A 22 -6.69 -11.00 1.62
CA SER A 22 -7.59 -11.85 0.84
C SER A 22 -7.73 -11.41 -0.62
N ALA A 23 -8.21 -12.30 -1.48
CA ALA A 23 -8.49 -11.98 -2.88
C ALA A 23 -9.65 -10.97 -3.00
N GLU A 24 -10.64 -11.05 -2.12
CA GLU A 24 -11.78 -10.14 -2.05
C GLU A 24 -11.33 -8.72 -1.70
N THR A 25 -10.50 -8.57 -0.68
CA THR A 25 -9.93 -7.25 -0.32
C THR A 25 -9.06 -6.70 -1.44
N SER A 26 -8.27 -7.55 -2.10
CA SER A 26 -7.47 -7.15 -3.26
C SER A 26 -8.36 -6.63 -4.39
N ALA A 27 -9.42 -7.35 -4.75
CA ALA A 27 -10.37 -6.92 -5.77
C ALA A 27 -11.05 -5.61 -5.39
N TYR A 28 -11.49 -5.47 -4.15
CA TYR A 28 -12.11 -4.24 -3.64
C TYR A 28 -11.17 -3.04 -3.70
N MET A 29 -9.93 -3.19 -3.23
CA MET A 29 -8.93 -2.11 -3.26
C MET A 29 -8.63 -1.64 -4.69
N LEU A 30 -8.56 -2.57 -5.63
CA LEU A 30 -8.36 -2.27 -7.05
C LEU A 30 -9.57 -1.58 -7.68
N SER A 31 -10.79 -2.07 -7.42
CA SER A 31 -12.01 -1.57 -8.06
C SER A 31 -12.51 -0.25 -7.48
N GLU A 32 -12.48 -0.11 -6.15
CA GLU A 32 -13.06 1.06 -5.48
C GLU A 32 -12.04 2.19 -5.27
N TRP A 33 -10.81 1.83 -4.95
CA TRP A 33 -9.80 2.82 -4.57
C TRP A 33 -8.70 3.02 -5.61
N GLY A 34 -8.59 2.14 -6.59
CA GLY A 34 -7.54 2.19 -7.62
C GLY A 34 -6.14 1.91 -7.07
N TYR A 35 -6.04 1.28 -5.92
CA TYR A 35 -4.76 0.93 -5.31
C TYR A 35 -4.35 -0.50 -5.66
N GLY A 36 -3.05 -0.68 -5.95
CA GLY A 36 -2.45 -2.00 -6.10
C GLY A 36 -2.48 -2.78 -4.78
N HIS A 37 -2.46 -4.10 -4.89
CA HIS A 37 -2.49 -5.00 -3.76
C HIS A 37 -1.50 -6.16 -3.95
N SER A 38 -1.01 -6.74 -2.85
CA SER A 38 -0.04 -7.83 -2.89
C SER A 38 -0.64 -9.18 -3.34
N ASN A 39 -1.96 -9.37 -3.19
CA ASN A 39 -2.62 -10.60 -3.63
C ASN A 39 -3.04 -10.50 -5.10
N LYS A 40 -2.32 -11.22 -5.97
CA LYS A 40 -2.58 -11.21 -7.41
C LYS A 40 -3.92 -11.81 -7.84
N LYS A 41 -4.55 -12.65 -7.00
CA LYS A 41 -5.85 -13.25 -7.33
C LYS A 41 -6.96 -12.21 -7.44
N GLY A 42 -6.88 -11.09 -6.74
CA GLY A 42 -7.82 -9.99 -6.91
C GLY A 42 -7.75 -9.36 -8.29
N PHE A 43 -6.57 -9.31 -8.90
CA PHE A 43 -6.39 -8.79 -10.26
C PHE A 43 -7.03 -9.67 -11.33
N GLU A 44 -7.17 -10.98 -11.06
CA GLU A 44 -7.77 -11.94 -12.00
C GLU A 44 -9.29 -11.74 -12.13
N THR A 45 -9.93 -11.11 -11.15
CA THR A 45 -11.38 -10.86 -11.13
C THR A 45 -11.79 -9.56 -11.82
N ILE A 46 -10.83 -8.69 -12.16
CA ILE A 46 -11.08 -7.39 -12.77
C ILE A 46 -10.67 -7.44 -14.26
N SER A 47 -11.46 -6.81 -15.11
CA SER A 47 -11.15 -6.80 -16.53
C SER A 47 -9.85 -6.04 -16.82
N LYS A 48 -9.12 -6.44 -17.87
CA LYS A 48 -7.91 -5.74 -18.31
C LYS A 48 -8.17 -4.28 -18.67
N ALA A 49 -9.35 -3.99 -19.20
CA ALA A 49 -9.75 -2.64 -19.57
C ALA A 49 -9.92 -1.76 -18.34
N ASP A 50 -10.58 -2.27 -17.29
CA ASP A 50 -10.80 -1.54 -16.04
C ASP A 50 -9.47 -1.30 -15.29
N LEU A 51 -8.57 -2.28 -15.30
CA LEU A 51 -7.23 -2.11 -14.73
C LEU A 51 -6.43 -1.05 -15.49
N ALA A 52 -6.47 -1.07 -16.83
CA ALA A 52 -5.77 -0.09 -17.66
C ALA A 52 -6.31 1.33 -17.46
N GLU A 53 -7.63 1.49 -17.36
CA GLU A 53 -8.26 2.79 -17.08
C GLU A 53 -7.78 3.38 -15.75
N ARG A 54 -7.51 2.52 -14.77
CA ARG A 54 -6.99 2.92 -13.45
C ARG A 54 -5.47 3.06 -13.41
N GLY A 55 -4.78 2.82 -14.53
CA GLY A 55 -3.32 2.85 -14.59
C GLY A 55 -2.63 1.71 -13.84
N VAL A 56 -3.36 0.63 -13.58
CA VAL A 56 -2.86 -0.54 -12.84
C VAL A 56 -2.52 -1.67 -13.82
N ALA A 57 -1.29 -2.19 -13.78
CA ALA A 57 -0.93 -3.34 -14.57
C ALA A 57 -1.60 -4.62 -14.03
N GLN A 58 -1.96 -5.52 -14.92
CA GLN A 58 -2.55 -6.82 -14.54
C GLN A 58 -1.58 -7.69 -13.72
N ASP A 59 -0.29 -7.55 -13.96
CA ASP A 59 0.76 -8.19 -13.18
C ASP A 59 1.36 -7.17 -12.19
N PRO A 60 1.12 -7.33 -10.86
CA PRO A 60 1.66 -6.41 -9.87
C PRO A 60 3.19 -6.38 -9.82
N ILE A 61 3.88 -7.44 -10.29
CA ILE A 61 5.35 -7.49 -10.32
C ILE A 61 5.90 -6.46 -11.29
N SER A 62 5.22 -6.21 -12.41
CA SER A 62 5.65 -5.20 -13.38
C SER A 62 5.67 -3.78 -12.80
N HIS A 63 4.78 -3.46 -11.86
CA HIS A 63 4.80 -2.19 -11.14
C HIS A 63 6.02 -2.07 -10.22
N LEU A 64 6.39 -3.17 -9.54
CA LEU A 64 7.57 -3.19 -8.70
C LEU A 64 8.86 -3.00 -9.51
N GLN A 65 8.93 -3.58 -10.72
CA GLN A 65 10.12 -3.47 -11.59
C GLN A 65 10.28 -2.08 -12.20
N ASN A 66 9.17 -1.39 -12.49
CA ASN A 66 9.17 -0.09 -13.16
C ASN A 66 8.85 1.07 -12.21
N GLY A 67 8.57 0.78 -10.95
CA GLY A 67 8.24 1.77 -9.93
C GLY A 67 9.46 2.50 -9.38
N HIS A 68 9.24 3.69 -8.89
CA HIS A 68 10.21 4.41 -8.08
C HIS A 68 9.97 4.11 -6.60
N PHE A 69 10.99 3.63 -5.94
CA PHE A 69 10.94 3.35 -4.50
C PHE A 69 11.53 4.51 -3.72
N ASN A 70 10.86 4.89 -2.65
CA ASN A 70 11.45 5.82 -1.70
C ASN A 70 12.59 5.14 -0.97
N ASN A 71 13.76 5.73 -1.03
CA ASN A 71 14.88 5.34 -0.19
C ASN A 71 14.75 6.08 1.15
N SER A 72 15.20 5.44 2.23
CA SER A 72 15.35 6.15 3.49
C SER A 72 16.39 7.25 3.31
N PRO A 73 16.03 8.53 3.45
CA PRO A 73 17.02 9.61 3.39
C PRO A 73 17.94 9.56 4.60
N SER A 74 19.06 10.28 4.54
CA SER A 74 19.92 10.45 5.71
C SER A 74 19.19 11.23 6.80
N ASP A 75 19.66 11.13 8.05
CA ASP A 75 19.08 11.86 9.17
C ASP A 75 19.07 13.38 8.90
N GLU A 76 20.13 13.93 8.33
CA GLU A 76 20.23 15.34 7.95
C GLU A 76 19.12 15.76 6.94
N VAL A 77 18.81 14.91 5.97
CA VAL A 77 17.76 15.18 4.99
C VAL A 77 16.37 15.04 5.63
N ASN A 78 16.19 14.09 6.53
CA ASN A 78 14.94 13.96 7.29
C ASN A 78 14.69 15.19 8.15
N ASP A 79 15.69 15.64 8.91
CA ASP A 79 15.60 16.84 9.75
C ASP A 79 15.26 18.09 8.92
N TYR A 80 15.88 18.22 7.74
CA TYR A 80 15.56 19.31 6.81
C TYR A 80 14.11 19.23 6.31
N ILE A 81 13.64 18.06 5.93
CA ILE A 81 12.25 17.86 5.48
C ILE A 81 11.28 18.21 6.61
N GLU A 82 11.53 17.74 7.84
CA GLU A 82 10.68 18.02 8.99
C GLU A 82 10.64 19.52 9.31
N GLN A 83 11.80 20.19 9.28
CA GLN A 83 11.87 21.62 9.47
C GLN A 83 11.05 22.38 8.41
N LYS A 84 11.22 22.03 7.14
CA LYS A 84 10.50 22.68 6.05
C LYS A 84 9.00 22.39 6.11
N TRP A 85 8.62 21.19 6.46
CA TRP A 85 7.21 20.84 6.66
C TRP A 85 6.59 21.70 7.77
N ALA A 86 7.28 21.85 8.91
CA ALA A 86 6.82 22.68 10.01
C ALA A 86 6.70 24.16 9.59
N GLU A 87 7.68 24.70 8.86
CA GLU A 87 7.62 26.08 8.33
C GLU A 87 6.38 26.29 7.44
N TYR A 88 6.06 25.34 6.56
CA TYR A 88 4.92 25.47 5.64
C TYR A 88 3.55 25.21 6.29
N THR A 89 3.49 24.36 7.30
CA THR A 89 2.21 23.96 7.92
C THR A 89 1.84 24.78 9.15
N ILE A 90 2.82 25.24 9.93
CA ILE A 90 2.60 25.94 11.21
C ILE A 90 2.96 27.42 11.11
N GLY A 91 3.87 27.79 10.22
CA GLY A 91 4.40 29.16 10.06
C GLY A 91 3.80 29.96 8.91
N GLY A 92 2.77 29.42 8.22
CA GLY A 92 2.08 30.10 7.14
C GLY A 92 0.86 30.89 7.59
#